data_574fbe8c52c39b9798e28fe143802c85
#
_entry.id   574fbe8c52c39b9798e28fe143802c85
#
_cell.length_a   1.000
_cell.length_b   1.000
_cell.length_c   1.000
_cell.angle_alpha   90.00
_cell.angle_beta   90.00
_cell.angle_gamma   90.00
#
_symmetry.space_group_name_H-M   'P 1'
#
loop_
_entity.id
_entity.type
_entity.pdbx_description
1 polymer ?
#
loop_
_entity_poly.entity_id
_entity_poly.type
_entity_poly.pdbx_seq_one_letter_code
_entity_poly.pdbx_strand_id
1 'polypeptide(L)'
;MDDDERGAEDHILIQRFLAGEEVAFERLVERYYQRIDRLAQQVVRHPMAAEDITQECFLRAYRALPQFRGDASLYSWLYRITINLCLNYLRRHALQVSTAQDSDASALPAAADPAVVLEAQERERLIRSAIDTLPAHYRVAIILRDLEGLSYQAIADILSIPLGTVKSRINFGKRLLRKTLRAFLDDGPL
;
A
#
# COMPACT_ATOMS: atom_id res chain seq x y z
N MET A 1 1.08 -19.61 9.73
CA MET A 1 0.15 -20.05 8.66
C MET A 1 0.82 -19.68 7.36
N ASP A 2 1.32 -20.68 6.64
CA ASP A 2 2.15 -20.49 5.47
C ASP A 2 1.37 -19.86 4.30
N ASP A 3 2.06 -19.14 3.40
CA ASP A 3 1.46 -18.54 2.20
C ASP A 3 0.82 -19.60 1.28
N ASP A 4 1.27 -20.84 1.37
CA ASP A 4 0.77 -21.98 0.59
C ASP A 4 -0.61 -22.44 1.09
N GLU A 5 -0.83 -22.51 2.41
CA GLU A 5 -2.14 -22.83 3.01
C GLU A 5 -3.18 -21.76 2.69
N ARG A 6 -2.79 -20.47 2.73
CA ARG A 6 -3.68 -19.36 2.37
C ARG A 6 -4.07 -19.43 0.88
N GLY A 7 -3.13 -19.74 0.02
CA GLY A 7 -3.40 -19.88 -1.41
C GLY A 7 -4.42 -20.98 -1.72
N ALA A 8 -4.34 -22.12 -1.01
CA ALA A 8 -5.29 -23.22 -1.15
C ALA A 8 -6.71 -22.82 -0.69
N GLU A 9 -6.83 -22.13 0.45
CA GLU A 9 -8.11 -21.65 0.94
C GLU A 9 -8.73 -20.57 0.03
N ASP A 10 -7.91 -19.65 -0.50
CA ASP A 10 -8.37 -18.66 -1.46
C ASP A 10 -8.92 -19.32 -2.72
N HIS A 11 -8.24 -20.34 -3.21
CA HIS A 11 -8.70 -21.11 -4.37
C HIS A 11 -10.07 -21.75 -4.13
N ILE A 12 -10.29 -22.34 -2.96
CA ILE A 12 -11.59 -22.91 -2.58
C ILE A 12 -12.68 -21.84 -2.56
N LEU A 13 -12.42 -20.67 -1.95
CA LEU A 13 -13.37 -19.57 -1.90
C LEU A 13 -13.69 -19.02 -3.30
N ILE A 14 -12.68 -18.91 -4.16
CA ILE A 14 -12.88 -18.50 -5.56
C ILE A 14 -13.78 -19.50 -6.30
N GLN A 15 -13.52 -20.80 -6.18
CA GLN A 15 -14.35 -21.82 -6.84
C GLN A 15 -15.80 -21.80 -6.35
N ARG A 16 -16.03 -21.61 -5.05
CA ARG A 16 -17.38 -21.49 -4.47
C ARG A 16 -18.09 -20.24 -4.98
N PHE A 17 -17.38 -19.11 -5.07
CA PHE A 17 -17.94 -17.90 -5.66
C PHE A 17 -18.31 -18.10 -7.14
N LEU A 18 -17.47 -18.76 -7.93
CA LEU A 18 -17.75 -19.07 -9.34
C LEU A 18 -18.91 -20.05 -9.51
N ALA A 19 -19.19 -20.86 -8.50
CA ALA A 19 -20.36 -21.74 -8.44
C ALA A 19 -21.65 -21.00 -8.01
N GLY A 20 -21.60 -19.69 -7.74
CA GLY A 20 -22.74 -18.86 -7.38
C GLY A 20 -22.91 -18.60 -5.88
N GLU A 21 -21.98 -19.02 -5.04
CA GLU A 21 -22.01 -18.74 -3.59
C GLU A 21 -21.44 -17.35 -3.28
N GLU A 22 -22.26 -16.32 -3.26
CA GLU A 22 -21.82 -14.93 -2.98
C GLU A 22 -21.12 -14.77 -1.63
N VAL A 23 -21.53 -15.51 -0.61
CA VAL A 23 -20.92 -15.53 0.73
C VAL A 23 -19.42 -15.90 0.68
N ALA A 24 -18.99 -16.66 -0.34
CA ALA A 24 -17.57 -16.98 -0.50
C ALA A 24 -16.74 -15.72 -0.83
N PHE A 25 -17.28 -14.76 -1.58
CA PHE A 25 -16.63 -13.49 -1.83
C PHE A 25 -16.57 -12.61 -0.58
N GLU A 26 -17.63 -12.57 0.22
CA GLU A 26 -17.65 -11.83 1.50
C GLU A 26 -16.51 -12.30 2.40
N ARG A 27 -16.24 -13.61 2.48
CA ARG A 27 -15.10 -14.16 3.22
C ARG A 27 -13.74 -13.73 2.66
N LEU A 28 -13.62 -13.59 1.35
CA LEU A 28 -12.40 -13.02 0.74
C LEU A 28 -12.24 -11.55 1.12
N VAL A 29 -13.33 -10.78 1.13
CA VAL A 29 -13.32 -9.38 1.59
C VAL A 29 -12.89 -9.30 3.05
N GLU A 30 -13.51 -10.04 3.96
CA GLU A 30 -13.15 -10.07 5.38
C GLU A 30 -11.66 -10.38 5.60
N ARG A 31 -11.11 -11.34 4.84
CA ARG A 31 -9.72 -11.77 4.93
C ARG A 31 -8.72 -10.68 4.49
N TYR A 32 -9.06 -9.94 3.45
CA TYR A 32 -8.12 -9.01 2.80
C TYR A 32 -8.38 -7.54 3.09
N TYR A 33 -9.56 -7.17 3.60
CA TYR A 33 -9.97 -5.78 3.78
C TYR A 33 -8.93 -4.95 4.53
N GLN A 34 -8.55 -5.39 5.73
CA GLN A 34 -7.61 -4.64 6.56
C GLN A 34 -6.21 -4.47 5.92
N ARG A 35 -5.76 -5.46 5.14
CA ARG A 35 -4.47 -5.37 4.44
C ARG A 35 -4.55 -4.40 3.27
N ILE A 36 -5.61 -4.45 2.50
CA ILE A 36 -5.84 -3.55 1.36
C ILE A 36 -6.01 -2.11 1.84
N ASP A 37 -6.81 -1.89 2.87
CA ASP A 37 -7.03 -0.58 3.47
C ASP A 37 -5.73 0.02 4.02
N ARG A 38 -4.95 -0.77 4.78
CA ARG A 38 -3.64 -0.34 5.27
C ARG A 38 -2.70 0.03 4.14
N LEU A 39 -2.63 -0.78 3.08
CA LEU A 39 -1.82 -0.48 1.91
C LEU A 39 -2.26 0.84 1.25
N ALA A 40 -3.56 1.02 1.04
CA ALA A 40 -4.10 2.24 0.47
C ALA A 40 -3.75 3.46 1.34
N GLN A 41 -3.96 3.39 2.66
CA GLN A 41 -3.61 4.44 3.61
C GLN A 41 -2.11 4.80 3.56
N GLN A 42 -1.22 3.80 3.50
CA GLN A 42 0.23 4.03 3.40
C GLN A 42 0.62 4.74 2.11
N VAL A 43 -0.06 4.46 1.00
CA VAL A 43 0.27 5.03 -0.31
C VAL A 43 -0.32 6.42 -0.52
N VAL A 44 -1.64 6.61 -0.23
CA VAL A 44 -2.33 7.87 -0.55
C VAL A 44 -2.34 8.86 0.61
N ARG A 45 -2.14 8.40 1.86
CA ARG A 45 -2.04 9.23 3.07
C ARG A 45 -3.27 10.12 3.33
N HIS A 46 -4.40 9.71 2.86
CA HIS A 46 -5.68 10.38 3.05
C HIS A 46 -6.73 9.33 3.42
N PRO A 47 -7.22 9.29 4.68
CA PRO A 47 -8.07 8.20 5.18
C PRO A 47 -9.33 7.98 4.33
N MET A 48 -10.08 9.04 4.02
CA MET A 48 -11.29 8.94 3.20
C MET A 48 -10.98 8.38 1.80
N ALA A 49 -9.91 8.85 1.16
CA ALA A 49 -9.52 8.34 -0.15
C ALA A 49 -9.03 6.90 -0.10
N ALA A 50 -8.38 6.48 1.00
CA ALA A 50 -7.96 5.10 1.18
C ALA A 50 -9.16 4.17 1.32
N GLU A 51 -10.19 4.58 2.07
CA GLU A 51 -11.44 3.83 2.18
C GLU A 51 -12.14 3.70 0.83
N ASP A 52 -12.30 4.79 0.08
CA ASP A 52 -12.88 4.78 -1.28
C ASP A 52 -12.12 3.84 -2.21
N ILE A 53 -10.78 3.89 -2.16
CA ILE A 53 -9.90 3.01 -2.95
C ILE A 53 -10.09 1.55 -2.55
N THR A 54 -10.22 1.27 -1.26
CA THR A 54 -10.43 -0.09 -0.74
C THR A 54 -11.77 -0.65 -1.22
N GLN A 55 -12.83 0.13 -1.13
CA GLN A 55 -14.15 -0.26 -1.64
C GLN A 55 -14.12 -0.51 -3.15
N GLU A 56 -13.53 0.42 -3.92
CA GLU A 56 -13.39 0.28 -5.37
C GLU A 56 -12.52 -0.92 -5.76
N CYS A 57 -11.48 -1.24 -4.97
CA CYS A 57 -10.66 -2.44 -5.18
C CYS A 57 -11.53 -3.70 -5.13
N PHE A 58 -12.35 -3.86 -4.10
CA PHE A 58 -13.20 -5.05 -3.96
C PHE A 58 -14.34 -5.08 -4.97
N LEU A 59 -14.90 -3.93 -5.34
CA LEU A 59 -15.87 -3.87 -6.44
C LEU A 59 -15.29 -4.33 -7.77
N ARG A 60 -14.05 -3.92 -8.08
CA ARG A 60 -13.33 -4.39 -9.27
C ARG A 60 -12.98 -5.86 -9.16
N ALA A 61 -12.54 -6.29 -7.98
CA ALA A 61 -12.23 -7.69 -7.73
C ALA A 61 -13.46 -8.57 -7.95
N TYR A 62 -14.61 -8.21 -7.41
CA TYR A 62 -15.87 -8.93 -7.60
C TYR A 62 -16.20 -9.13 -9.08
N ARG A 63 -16.13 -8.06 -9.88
CA ARG A 63 -16.44 -8.09 -11.32
C ARG A 63 -15.43 -8.87 -12.15
N ALA A 64 -14.16 -8.86 -11.75
CA ALA A 64 -13.07 -9.46 -12.51
C ALA A 64 -12.66 -10.86 -12.01
N LEU A 65 -13.15 -11.30 -10.84
CA LEU A 65 -12.81 -12.61 -10.27
C LEU A 65 -13.19 -13.79 -11.20
N PRO A 66 -14.29 -13.75 -11.98
CA PRO A 66 -14.56 -14.80 -12.97
C PRO A 66 -13.49 -14.94 -14.07
N GLN A 67 -12.66 -13.92 -14.27
CA GLN A 67 -11.57 -13.93 -15.25
C GLN A 67 -10.20 -14.18 -14.61
N PHE A 68 -10.15 -14.35 -13.30
CA PHE A 68 -8.92 -14.60 -12.56
C PHE A 68 -8.38 -16.00 -12.89
N ARG A 69 -7.20 -16.05 -13.51
CA ARG A 69 -6.60 -17.32 -14.01
C ARG A 69 -5.76 -18.06 -12.99
N GLY A 70 -5.45 -17.44 -11.84
CA GLY A 70 -4.57 -18.05 -10.84
C GLY A 70 -3.07 -17.99 -11.20
N ASP A 71 -2.67 -17.27 -12.25
CA ASP A 71 -1.26 -17.09 -12.63
C ASP A 71 -0.43 -16.37 -11.55
N ALA A 72 -1.09 -15.67 -10.64
CA ALA A 72 -0.53 -15.04 -9.46
C ALA A 72 -1.43 -15.34 -8.25
N SER A 73 -0.90 -15.19 -7.02
CA SER A 73 -1.73 -15.27 -5.83
C SER A 73 -2.84 -14.22 -5.84
N LEU A 74 -4.00 -14.52 -5.24
CA LEU A 74 -5.09 -13.56 -5.08
C LEU A 74 -4.61 -12.28 -4.38
N TYR A 75 -3.74 -12.44 -3.39
CA TYR A 75 -3.07 -11.35 -2.69
C TYR A 75 -2.33 -10.40 -3.66
N SER A 76 -1.45 -10.93 -4.51
CA SER A 76 -0.70 -10.13 -5.49
C SER A 76 -1.62 -9.44 -6.49
N TRP A 77 -2.70 -10.10 -6.86
CA TRP A 77 -3.70 -9.56 -7.78
C TRP A 77 -4.49 -8.39 -7.16
N LEU A 78 -4.95 -8.52 -5.91
CA LEU A 78 -5.61 -7.44 -5.16
C LEU A 78 -4.66 -6.26 -4.95
N TYR A 79 -3.40 -6.52 -4.59
CA TYR A 79 -2.39 -5.47 -4.44
C TYR A 79 -2.16 -4.70 -5.74
N ARG A 80 -2.14 -5.39 -6.88
CA ARG A 80 -2.04 -4.72 -8.21
C ARG A 80 -3.22 -3.79 -8.45
N ILE A 81 -4.45 -4.22 -8.17
CA ILE A 81 -5.64 -3.39 -8.31
C ILE A 81 -5.52 -2.15 -7.41
N THR A 82 -5.21 -2.34 -6.13
CA THR A 82 -5.08 -1.28 -5.14
C THR A 82 -4.02 -0.26 -5.52
N ILE A 83 -2.81 -0.71 -5.88
CA ILE A 83 -1.71 0.20 -6.26
C ILE A 83 -2.07 1.00 -7.50
N ASN A 84 -2.73 0.39 -8.50
CA ASN A 84 -3.17 1.12 -9.69
C ASN A 84 -4.20 2.21 -9.34
N LEU A 85 -5.13 1.93 -8.43
CA LEU A 85 -6.09 2.91 -7.92
C LEU A 85 -5.38 4.05 -7.17
N CYS A 86 -4.46 3.71 -6.27
CA CYS A 86 -3.66 4.69 -5.53
C CYS A 86 -2.86 5.61 -6.48
N LEU A 87 -2.16 5.04 -7.46
CA LEU A 87 -1.38 5.81 -8.42
C LEU A 87 -2.27 6.72 -9.30
N ASN A 88 -3.48 6.27 -9.63
CA ASN A 88 -4.46 7.08 -10.35
C ASN A 88 -4.96 8.25 -9.48
N TYR A 89 -5.25 7.99 -8.21
CA TYR A 89 -5.62 9.02 -7.26
C TYR A 89 -4.51 10.07 -7.13
N LEU A 90 -3.28 9.65 -6.85
CA LEU A 90 -2.14 10.55 -6.67
C LEU A 90 -1.87 11.40 -7.92
N ARG A 91 -2.01 10.83 -9.12
CA ARG A 91 -1.89 11.60 -10.38
C ARG A 91 -2.96 12.68 -10.51
N ARG A 92 -4.21 12.35 -10.22
CA ARG A 92 -5.33 13.32 -10.28
C ARG A 92 -5.12 14.42 -9.24
N HIS A 93 -4.74 14.05 -8.03
CA HIS A 93 -4.54 15.00 -6.94
C HIS A 93 -3.34 15.93 -7.19
N ALA A 94 -2.24 15.42 -7.74
CA ALA A 94 -1.09 16.25 -8.13
C ALA A 94 -1.44 17.32 -9.17
N LEU A 95 -2.38 17.03 -10.08
CA LEU A 95 -2.88 18.01 -11.04
C LEU A 95 -3.79 19.06 -10.38
N GLN A 96 -4.51 18.70 -9.31
CA GLN A 96 -5.40 19.61 -8.58
C GLN A 96 -4.64 20.48 -7.59
N VAL A 97 -3.63 19.96 -6.88
CA VAL A 97 -2.80 20.70 -5.91
C VAL A 97 -1.89 21.74 -6.60
N SER A 98 -1.65 21.61 -7.89
CA SER A 98 -1.06 22.71 -8.68
C SER A 98 -1.92 24.00 -8.66
N THR A 99 -3.14 23.95 -8.14
CA THR A 99 -4.08 25.07 -8.04
C THR A 99 -4.58 25.39 -6.62
N ALA A 100 -4.23 24.60 -5.60
CA ALA A 100 -4.63 24.88 -4.20
C ALA A 100 -3.71 24.17 -3.20
N GLN A 101 -3.18 24.91 -2.23
CA GLN A 101 -2.54 24.37 -1.04
C GLN A 101 -3.62 24.04 -0.02
N ASP A 102 -3.63 22.79 0.48
CA ASP A 102 -3.97 22.43 1.86
C ASP A 102 -3.85 20.91 2.04
N SER A 103 -3.02 20.47 2.99
CA SER A 103 -2.90 19.07 3.40
C SER A 103 -2.97 18.99 4.92
N ASP A 104 -4.08 18.47 5.42
CA ASP A 104 -4.26 18.12 6.82
C ASP A 104 -3.84 16.67 7.06
N ALA A 105 -2.88 16.46 7.95
CA ALA A 105 -2.40 15.15 8.34
C ALA A 105 -3.01 14.74 9.67
N SER A 106 -3.90 13.76 9.68
CA SER A 106 -4.49 13.19 10.90
C SER A 106 -3.66 12.01 11.42
N ALA A 107 -3.32 12.05 12.71
CA ALA A 107 -2.59 11.03 13.43
C ALA A 107 -3.53 10.17 14.29
N LEU A 108 -3.28 8.85 14.38
CA LEU A 108 -3.97 7.93 15.29
C LEU A 108 -3.10 7.67 16.53
N PRO A 109 -3.70 7.49 17.73
CA PRO A 109 -2.97 7.31 18.98
C PRO A 109 -2.74 5.84 19.32
N ALA A 110 -1.59 5.53 19.93
CA ALA A 110 -1.32 4.27 20.62
C ALA A 110 -0.73 4.55 22.00
N ALA A 111 -1.16 3.79 23.00
CA ALA A 111 -0.81 3.96 24.39
C ALA A 111 0.35 3.04 24.81
N ALA A 112 1.42 3.64 25.31
CA ALA A 112 2.50 3.05 26.11
C ALA A 112 3.31 4.20 26.73
N ASP A 113 4.29 3.91 27.62
CA ASP A 113 5.08 4.84 28.42
C ASP A 113 5.40 6.20 27.73
N PRO A 114 5.05 7.37 28.33
CA PRO A 114 4.95 8.64 27.61
C PRO A 114 6.25 9.14 26.95
N ALA A 115 7.41 8.95 27.54
CA ALA A 115 8.65 9.51 27.02
C ALA A 115 9.25 8.68 25.86
N VAL A 116 9.33 7.36 26.01
CA VAL A 116 9.86 6.44 24.99
C VAL A 116 8.89 6.35 23.80
N VAL A 117 7.59 6.46 24.09
CA VAL A 117 6.52 6.49 23.07
C VAL A 117 6.56 7.76 22.26
N LEU A 118 6.81 8.91 22.90
CA LEU A 118 6.90 10.19 22.22
C LEU A 118 8.06 10.21 21.20
N GLU A 119 9.25 9.74 21.60
CA GLU A 119 10.40 9.65 20.68
C GLU A 119 10.16 8.65 19.53
N ALA A 120 9.52 7.51 19.82
CA ALA A 120 9.18 6.53 18.79
C ALA A 120 8.13 7.08 17.80
N GLN A 121 7.13 7.80 18.31
CA GLN A 121 6.10 8.44 17.51
C GLN A 121 6.67 9.59 16.66
N GLU A 122 7.56 10.41 17.21
CA GLU A 122 8.23 11.46 16.43
C GLU A 122 9.10 10.88 15.34
N ARG A 123 9.87 9.82 15.65
CA ARG A 123 10.68 9.13 14.65
C ARG A 123 9.81 8.53 13.53
N GLU A 124 8.69 7.92 13.90
CA GLU A 124 7.74 7.39 12.93
C GLU A 124 7.12 8.49 12.06
N ARG A 125 6.75 9.63 12.65
CA ARG A 125 6.25 10.81 11.92
C ARG A 125 7.28 11.34 10.94
N LEU A 126 8.54 11.48 11.34
CA LEU A 126 9.64 11.92 10.49
C LEU A 126 9.86 10.98 9.30
N ILE A 127 9.88 9.67 9.56
CA ILE A 127 10.01 8.66 8.49
C ILE A 127 8.82 8.75 7.52
N ARG A 128 7.61 8.84 8.04
CA ARG A 128 6.40 8.98 7.22
C ARG A 128 6.45 10.25 6.38
N SER A 129 6.76 11.40 6.97
CA SER A 129 6.92 12.66 6.24
C SER A 129 7.98 12.57 5.16
N ALA A 130 9.12 11.93 5.44
CA ALA A 130 10.16 11.73 4.46
C ALA A 130 9.71 10.82 3.29
N ILE A 131 8.92 9.77 3.57
CA ILE A 131 8.33 8.92 2.52
C ILE A 131 7.37 9.72 1.64
N ASP A 132 6.63 10.67 2.21
CA ASP A 132 5.67 11.50 1.48
C ASP A 132 6.32 12.45 0.48
N THR A 133 7.56 12.86 0.72
CA THR A 133 8.33 13.67 -0.25
C THR A 133 8.76 12.88 -1.49
N LEU A 134 8.70 11.54 -1.44
CA LEU A 134 9.13 10.72 -2.57
C LEU A 134 8.12 10.80 -3.72
N PRO A 135 8.59 10.87 -4.98
CA PRO A 135 7.75 10.62 -6.13
C PRO A 135 7.01 9.29 -6.01
N ALA A 136 5.73 9.25 -6.42
CA ALA A 136 4.81 8.15 -6.17
C ALA A 136 5.38 6.76 -6.54
N HIS A 137 6.11 6.65 -7.64
CA HIS A 137 6.69 5.38 -8.10
C HIS A 137 7.84 4.86 -7.22
N TYR A 138 8.61 5.73 -6.55
CA TYR A 138 9.60 5.34 -5.54
C TYR A 138 8.93 5.04 -4.21
N ARG A 139 7.96 5.86 -3.80
CA ARG A 139 7.15 5.66 -2.58
C ARG A 139 6.54 4.28 -2.56
N VAL A 140 5.79 3.91 -3.61
CA VAL A 140 5.17 2.59 -3.72
C VAL A 140 6.18 1.46 -3.62
N ALA A 141 7.33 1.56 -4.31
CA ALA A 141 8.36 0.52 -4.26
C ALA A 141 8.96 0.34 -2.86
N ILE A 142 9.16 1.43 -2.12
CA ILE A 142 9.63 1.42 -0.72
C ILE A 142 8.57 0.80 0.19
N ILE A 143 7.29 1.22 0.07
CA ILE A 143 6.20 0.67 0.89
C ILE A 143 6.10 -0.85 0.69
N LEU A 144 6.02 -1.32 -0.55
CA LEU A 144 5.91 -2.75 -0.85
C LEU A 144 7.12 -3.55 -0.34
N ARG A 145 8.33 -2.99 -0.39
CA ARG A 145 9.54 -3.67 0.07
C ARG A 145 9.75 -3.62 1.57
N ASP A 146 9.71 -2.43 2.15
CA ASP A 146 10.21 -2.20 3.51
C ASP A 146 9.07 -2.22 4.55
N LEU A 147 7.82 -1.92 4.18
CA LEU A 147 6.66 -2.00 5.07
C LEU A 147 5.87 -3.30 4.89
N GLU A 148 5.65 -3.74 3.65
CA GLU A 148 4.92 -4.98 3.35
C GLU A 148 5.84 -6.22 3.28
N GLY A 149 7.16 -6.04 3.28
CA GLY A 149 8.15 -7.13 3.31
C GLY A 149 8.24 -7.97 2.03
N LEU A 150 7.67 -7.50 0.91
CA LEU A 150 7.57 -8.29 -0.32
C LEU A 150 8.93 -8.54 -0.98
N SER A 151 9.07 -9.67 -1.65
CA SER A 151 10.23 -9.96 -2.49
C SER A 151 10.29 -9.03 -3.71
N TYR A 152 11.46 -8.81 -4.26
CA TYR A 152 11.61 -8.01 -5.48
C TYR A 152 10.82 -8.58 -6.67
N GLN A 153 10.71 -9.91 -6.74
CA GLN A 153 9.91 -10.57 -7.78
C GLN A 153 8.42 -10.28 -7.59
N ALA A 154 7.89 -10.46 -6.38
CA ALA A 154 6.50 -10.13 -6.08
C ALA A 154 6.16 -8.66 -6.39
N ILE A 155 7.08 -7.73 -6.09
CA ILE A 155 6.92 -6.31 -6.42
C ILE A 155 6.92 -6.09 -7.94
N ALA A 156 7.78 -6.80 -8.68
CA ALA A 156 7.82 -6.72 -10.14
C ALA A 156 6.49 -7.18 -10.76
N ASP A 157 5.92 -8.26 -10.24
CA ASP A 157 4.65 -8.83 -10.68
C ASP A 157 3.48 -7.89 -10.34
N ILE A 158 3.43 -7.35 -9.11
CA ILE A 158 2.41 -6.40 -8.66
C ILE A 158 2.45 -5.12 -9.50
N LEU A 159 3.63 -4.55 -9.72
CA LEU A 159 3.78 -3.30 -10.46
C LEU A 159 3.80 -3.49 -11.99
N SER A 160 3.87 -4.73 -12.46
CA SER A 160 4.01 -5.09 -13.89
C SER A 160 5.21 -4.38 -14.55
N ILE A 161 6.36 -4.40 -13.88
CA ILE A 161 7.62 -3.78 -14.34
C ILE A 161 8.79 -4.78 -14.22
N PRO A 162 9.86 -4.61 -15.03
CA PRO A 162 11.03 -5.48 -14.93
C PRO A 162 11.68 -5.46 -13.54
N LEU A 163 12.20 -6.60 -13.10
CA LEU A 163 12.91 -6.76 -11.82
C LEU A 163 14.06 -5.75 -11.64
N GLY A 164 14.79 -5.46 -12.71
CA GLY A 164 15.84 -4.42 -12.71
C GLY A 164 15.29 -3.04 -12.38
N THR A 165 14.08 -2.72 -12.87
CA THR A 165 13.38 -1.46 -12.55
C THR A 165 12.96 -1.41 -11.09
N VAL A 166 12.50 -2.53 -10.51
CA VAL A 166 12.19 -2.60 -9.07
C VAL A 166 13.44 -2.30 -8.25
N LYS A 167 14.56 -3.00 -8.53
CA LYS A 167 15.85 -2.78 -7.84
C LYS A 167 16.29 -1.32 -7.92
N SER A 168 16.23 -0.72 -9.10
CA SER A 168 16.64 0.69 -9.29
C SER A 168 15.71 1.65 -8.54
N ARG A 169 14.38 1.45 -8.57
CA ARG A 169 13.41 2.28 -7.84
C ARG A 169 13.62 2.23 -6.33
N ILE A 170 13.83 1.04 -5.77
CA ILE A 170 14.08 0.87 -4.33
C ILE A 170 15.39 1.55 -3.94
N ASN A 171 16.49 1.29 -4.68
CA ASN A 171 17.80 1.88 -4.37
C ASN A 171 17.78 3.41 -4.47
N PHE A 172 17.13 3.95 -5.51
CA PHE A 172 17.01 5.40 -5.68
C PHE A 172 16.10 6.01 -4.61
N GLY A 173 14.95 5.38 -4.34
CA GLY A 173 14.04 5.79 -3.27
C GLY A 173 14.72 5.84 -1.91
N LYS A 174 15.48 4.80 -1.54
CA LYS A 174 16.26 4.77 -0.29
C LYS A 174 17.34 5.86 -0.23
N ARG A 175 17.95 6.21 -1.35
CA ARG A 175 18.91 7.32 -1.42
C ARG A 175 18.24 8.67 -1.19
N LEU A 176 17.10 8.91 -1.83
CA LEU A 176 16.30 10.12 -1.61
C LEU A 176 15.85 10.22 -0.16
N LEU A 177 15.29 9.11 0.38
CA LEU A 177 14.82 9.05 1.76
C LEU A 177 15.92 9.40 2.76
N ARG A 178 17.13 8.84 2.59
CA ARG A 178 18.28 9.19 3.45
C ARG A 178 18.65 10.67 3.36
N LYS A 179 18.56 11.26 2.16
CA LYS A 179 18.85 12.71 1.98
C LYS A 179 17.83 13.56 2.74
N THR A 180 16.55 13.24 2.60
CA THR A 180 15.46 13.95 3.30
C THR A 180 15.55 13.79 4.81
N LEU A 181 15.79 12.57 5.31
CA LEU A 181 15.93 12.31 6.75
C LEU A 181 17.14 13.04 7.36
N ARG A 182 18.26 13.14 6.65
CA ARG A 182 19.39 13.96 7.11
C ARG A 182 19.02 15.42 7.25
N ALA A 183 18.36 16.00 6.25
CA ALA A 183 17.90 17.38 6.32
C ALA A 183 16.98 17.62 7.55
N PHE A 184 16.04 16.71 7.83
CA PHE A 184 15.18 16.82 9.04
C PHE A 184 15.97 16.70 10.35
N LEU A 185 17.09 15.98 10.39
CA LEU A 185 17.93 15.85 11.59
C LEU A 185 18.88 17.06 11.74
N ASP A 186 19.30 17.65 10.63
CA ASP A 186 20.20 18.82 10.62
C ASP A 186 19.41 20.14 10.88
N ASP A 187 18.12 20.20 10.47
CA ASP A 187 17.21 21.36 10.69
C ASP A 187 16.42 21.27 12.02
N GLY A 188 16.61 20.21 12.81
CA GLY A 188 15.97 20.05 14.12
C GLY A 188 16.47 21.12 15.10
N PRO A 189 15.58 21.68 15.98
CA PRO A 189 15.99 22.68 16.95
C PRO A 189 17.02 22.13 17.92
N LEU A 190 18.15 22.85 18.05
CA LEU A 190 19.12 22.73 19.15
C LEU A 190 18.45 22.95 20.51
#